data_25313ca616f7073c599add85d20b4922
#
_entry.id   25313ca616f7073c599add85d20b4922
#
_cell.length_a   1.000
_cell.length_b   1.000
_cell.length_c   1.000
_cell.angle_alpha   90.00
_cell.angle_beta   90.00
_cell.angle_gamma   90.00
#
_symmetry.space_group_name_H-M   'P 1'
#
loop_
_entity.id
_entity.type
_entity.pdbx_description
1 polymer ?
#
loop_
_entity_poly.entity_id
_entity_poly.type
_entity_poly.pdbx_seq_one_letter_code
_entity_poly.pdbx_strand_id
1 'polypeptide(L)'
;RQMCIRDSIMSEYTAKDFKKGQPRWCPGCGDHFFLNSLHKALAEIGVKPWETAVISGIGCSSRLPYYMNTYAMQTIHGRAAAISTGCKVTNPNLSVWQVSGDGDGLAIGGNHFIHAIRRNIDINILLLNNRIYGLTKGQYSPTSPRGFVSKSSPYGTVEDPFHPAELCFGARGRFFARCVATDGPGTGEVLKAAANHKGAAVCEILQHCVIFNDGTYDSVYNKDGRAKNAIYLEHGKPMLFGENKEFGLMQEGFGLKVVKLGENGITEKDILVHDAHCMDNTLQLKLALMEGPDFPVALGVIRDVEAPTYDDAVMEQIEEVSAKKKYHNFKELLMTNDIWEVK
;
A
#
# COMPACT_ATOMS: atom_id res chain seq x y z
N ARG A 1 -23.01 7.98 9.55
CA ARG A 1 -22.44 8.37 10.88
C ARG A 1 -21.12 9.06 10.64
N GLN A 2 -21.09 10.37 10.82
CA GLN A 2 -19.85 11.13 10.95
C GLN A 2 -19.04 10.51 12.08
N MET A 3 -17.92 9.89 11.77
CA MET A 3 -16.89 9.63 12.77
C MET A 3 -16.20 10.97 13.03
N CYS A 4 -16.60 11.61 14.12
CA CYS A 4 -15.86 12.73 14.68
C CYS A 4 -14.41 12.30 14.89
N ILE A 5 -13.50 13.18 14.49
CA ILE A 5 -12.09 13.18 14.91
C ILE A 5 -12.06 12.81 16.39
N ARG A 6 -11.56 11.63 16.71
CA ARG A 6 -11.32 11.23 18.09
C ARG A 6 -10.20 12.12 18.60
N ASP A 7 -10.58 13.07 19.45
CA ASP A 7 -9.64 13.70 20.37
C ASP A 7 -8.75 12.62 20.97
N SER A 8 -7.48 12.91 21.12
CA SER A 8 -6.38 12.06 21.55
C SER A 8 -6.73 11.22 22.80
N ILE A 9 -7.50 10.17 22.62
CA ILE A 9 -7.56 9.08 23.58
C ILE A 9 -6.22 8.39 23.47
N MET A 10 -5.41 8.47 24.53
CA MET A 10 -4.17 7.68 24.60
C MET A 10 -4.52 6.23 24.29
N SER A 11 -3.91 5.69 23.22
CA SER A 11 -4.13 4.30 22.84
C SER A 11 -3.88 3.39 24.04
N GLU A 12 -4.77 2.44 24.28
CA GLU A 12 -4.63 1.42 25.32
C GLU A 12 -3.38 0.54 25.07
N TYR A 13 -2.89 0.50 23.80
CA TYR A 13 -1.80 -0.35 23.35
C TYR A 13 -0.58 0.48 22.99
N THR A 14 0.58 -0.13 23.19
CA THR A 14 1.88 0.41 22.82
C THR A 14 2.50 -0.41 21.69
N ALA A 15 3.52 0.12 21.03
CA ALA A 15 4.27 -0.62 20.01
C ALA A 15 4.82 -1.97 20.52
N LYS A 16 5.00 -2.15 21.83
CA LYS A 16 5.48 -3.41 22.44
C LYS A 16 4.42 -4.51 22.37
N ASP A 17 3.15 -4.15 22.45
CA ASP A 17 2.04 -5.11 22.44
C ASP A 17 1.87 -5.79 21.08
N PHE A 18 2.40 -5.17 20.00
CA PHE A 18 2.43 -5.72 18.64
C PHE A 18 3.72 -6.49 18.33
N LYS A 19 4.74 -6.48 19.19
CA LYS A 19 6.03 -7.13 18.95
C LYS A 19 6.02 -8.60 19.32
N LYS A 20 6.60 -9.44 18.43
CA LYS A 20 6.81 -10.86 18.68
C LYS A 20 8.15 -11.30 18.07
N GLY A 21 8.90 -12.08 18.84
CA GLY A 21 10.16 -12.67 18.36
C GLY A 21 11.26 -11.66 18.04
N GLN A 22 12.32 -12.16 17.41
CA GLN A 22 13.48 -11.37 16.96
C GLN A 22 13.54 -11.37 15.43
N PRO A 23 13.52 -10.22 14.76
CA PRO A 23 13.67 -10.15 13.31
C PRO A 23 15.01 -10.75 12.83
N ARG A 24 14.95 -11.51 11.74
CA ARG A 24 16.10 -12.22 11.17
C ARG A 24 16.42 -11.77 9.75
N TRP A 25 16.14 -10.52 9.43
CA TRP A 25 16.58 -9.89 8.18
C TRP A 25 18.07 -9.52 8.26
N CYS A 26 18.66 -9.19 7.12
CA CYS A 26 20.03 -8.71 7.04
C CYS A 26 20.22 -7.44 7.88
N PRO A 27 21.38 -7.24 8.53
CA PRO A 27 21.68 -5.97 9.19
C PRO A 27 21.55 -4.79 8.20
N GLY A 28 20.86 -3.74 8.59
CA GLY A 28 20.60 -2.56 7.74
C GLY A 28 19.45 -2.68 6.74
N CYS A 29 18.80 -3.85 6.63
CA CYS A 29 17.64 -4.03 5.75
C CYS A 29 16.49 -3.11 6.14
N GLY A 30 15.82 -2.52 5.13
CA GLY A 30 14.67 -1.64 5.29
C GLY A 30 13.49 -2.25 6.03
N ASP A 31 13.33 -3.57 5.95
CA ASP A 31 12.27 -4.31 6.66
C ASP A 31 12.30 -4.07 8.18
N HIS A 32 13.48 -3.86 8.79
CA HIS A 32 13.61 -3.55 10.22
C HIS A 32 13.01 -2.18 10.57
N PHE A 33 13.27 -1.17 9.75
CA PHE A 33 12.75 0.19 9.94
C PHE A 33 11.24 0.20 9.76
N PHE A 34 10.77 -0.43 8.68
CA PHE A 34 9.35 -0.53 8.39
C PHE A 34 8.57 -1.27 9.49
N LEU A 35 9.07 -2.41 9.97
CA LEU A 35 8.45 -3.16 11.07
C LEU A 35 8.27 -2.30 12.33
N ASN A 36 9.29 -1.51 12.68
CA ASN A 36 9.20 -0.61 13.84
C ASN A 36 8.15 0.48 13.64
N SER A 37 8.05 1.03 12.42
CA SER A 37 7.02 2.03 12.07
C SER A 37 5.62 1.43 12.10
N LEU A 38 5.45 0.21 11.59
CA LEU A 38 4.16 -0.50 11.63
C LEU A 38 3.70 -0.77 13.08
N HIS A 39 4.59 -1.25 13.96
CA HIS A 39 4.24 -1.46 15.37
C HIS A 39 3.75 -0.18 16.06
N LYS A 40 4.42 0.96 15.79
CA LYS A 40 4.03 2.27 16.32
C LYS A 40 2.69 2.74 15.74
N ALA A 41 2.54 2.65 14.42
CA ALA A 41 1.33 3.07 13.73
C ALA A 41 0.10 2.28 14.22
N LEU A 42 0.18 0.95 14.35
CA LEU A 42 -0.92 0.13 14.87
C LEU A 42 -1.32 0.53 16.30
N ALA A 43 -0.33 0.84 17.15
CA ALA A 43 -0.59 1.35 18.49
C ALA A 43 -1.29 2.72 18.44
N GLU A 44 -0.82 3.65 17.61
CA GLU A 44 -1.41 4.98 17.46
C GLU A 44 -2.82 4.95 16.84
N ILE A 45 -3.08 4.04 15.89
CA ILE A 45 -4.40 3.78 15.29
C ILE A 45 -5.37 3.25 16.35
N GLY A 46 -4.87 2.58 17.40
CA GLY A 46 -5.66 2.05 18.51
C GLY A 46 -6.40 0.74 18.17
N VAL A 47 -5.97 0.03 17.13
CA VAL A 47 -6.48 -1.32 16.85
C VAL A 47 -5.99 -2.31 17.90
N LYS A 48 -6.80 -3.34 18.17
CA LYS A 48 -6.41 -4.37 19.13
C LYS A 48 -5.60 -5.46 18.43
N PRO A 49 -4.54 -6.01 19.08
CA PRO A 49 -3.76 -7.10 18.49
C PRO A 49 -4.59 -8.29 18.01
N TRP A 50 -5.64 -8.65 18.75
CA TRP A 50 -6.56 -9.77 18.40
C TRP A 50 -7.71 -9.39 17.46
N GLU A 51 -7.80 -8.15 17.02
CA GLU A 51 -8.68 -7.67 15.95
C GLU A 51 -7.87 -7.32 14.69
N THR A 52 -6.58 -7.63 14.70
CA THR A 52 -5.65 -7.36 13.61
C THR A 52 -5.16 -8.67 12.99
N ALA A 53 -5.21 -8.78 11.67
CA ALA A 53 -4.67 -9.89 10.91
C ALA A 53 -3.58 -9.41 9.93
N VAL A 54 -2.37 -9.97 10.04
CA VAL A 54 -1.24 -9.69 9.15
C VAL A 54 -1.00 -10.90 8.27
N ILE A 55 -1.20 -10.76 6.96
CA ILE A 55 -1.17 -11.85 5.98
C ILE A 55 -0.13 -11.55 4.92
N SER A 56 0.80 -12.47 4.68
CA SER A 56 1.86 -12.27 3.70
C SER A 56 1.95 -13.40 2.67
N GLY A 57 2.60 -13.08 1.53
CA GLY A 57 3.03 -14.05 0.54
C GLY A 57 4.40 -14.65 0.88
N ILE A 58 5.34 -14.64 -0.08
CA ILE A 58 6.69 -15.18 0.07
C ILE A 58 7.73 -14.14 -0.33
N GLY A 59 8.79 -14.04 0.46
CA GLY A 59 9.93 -13.15 0.27
C GLY A 59 10.49 -12.67 1.60
N CYS A 60 11.46 -11.76 1.56
CA CYS A 60 12.05 -11.20 2.78
C CYS A 60 11.00 -10.46 3.62
N SER A 61 10.28 -9.52 3.02
CA SER A 61 9.19 -8.78 3.65
C SER A 61 8.07 -9.68 4.18
N SER A 62 7.82 -10.80 3.50
CA SER A 62 6.78 -11.76 3.88
C SER A 62 7.07 -12.54 5.18
N ARG A 63 8.25 -12.34 5.78
CA ARG A 63 8.55 -12.82 7.15
C ARG A 63 7.92 -11.95 8.23
N LEU A 64 7.42 -10.77 7.88
CA LEU A 64 6.87 -9.80 8.83
C LEU A 64 5.82 -10.40 9.79
N PRO A 65 4.88 -11.28 9.38
CA PRO A 65 3.92 -11.91 10.28
C PRO A 65 4.55 -12.67 11.45
N TYR A 66 5.75 -13.21 11.31
CA TYR A 66 6.46 -13.89 12.42
C TYR A 66 6.87 -12.96 13.56
N TYR A 67 6.92 -11.66 13.28
CA TYR A 67 7.36 -10.62 14.21
C TYR A 67 6.22 -9.77 14.75
N MET A 68 4.98 -10.17 14.42
CA MET A 68 3.74 -9.50 14.85
C MET A 68 3.02 -10.33 15.90
N ASN A 69 2.63 -9.69 17.00
CA ASN A 69 1.78 -10.29 18.04
C ASN A 69 0.30 -10.01 17.73
N THR A 70 -0.15 -10.51 16.57
CA THR A 70 -1.51 -10.39 16.02
C THR A 70 -1.93 -11.74 15.47
N TYR A 71 -3.13 -11.87 14.89
CA TYR A 71 -3.36 -12.96 13.97
C TYR A 71 -2.39 -12.80 12.80
N ALA A 72 -1.64 -13.84 12.49
CA ALA A 72 -0.56 -13.76 11.53
C ALA A 72 -0.47 -15.01 10.69
N MET A 73 -0.39 -14.84 9.36
CA MET A 73 -0.29 -15.95 8.42
C MET A 73 0.70 -15.63 7.30
N GLN A 74 1.71 -16.48 7.12
CA GLN A 74 2.48 -16.52 5.88
C GLN A 74 1.82 -17.56 4.95
N THR A 75 1.52 -17.14 3.72
CA THR A 75 0.79 -17.96 2.75
C THR A 75 1.72 -18.49 1.64
N ILE A 76 1.20 -18.70 0.45
CA ILE A 76 1.92 -19.15 -0.73
C ILE A 76 2.32 -17.92 -1.58
N HIS A 77 3.37 -18.04 -2.36
CA HIS A 77 3.90 -16.98 -3.24
C HIS A 77 2.82 -16.37 -4.12
N GLY A 78 2.65 -15.05 -4.00
CA GLY A 78 1.67 -14.26 -4.74
C GLY A 78 0.20 -14.49 -4.33
N ARG A 79 -0.08 -15.11 -3.18
CA ARG A 79 -1.46 -15.42 -2.77
C ARG A 79 -1.97 -14.60 -1.59
N ALA A 80 -1.15 -13.70 -1.06
CA ALA A 80 -1.52 -12.85 0.08
C ALA A 80 -2.84 -12.10 -0.16
N ALA A 81 -3.02 -11.46 -1.32
CA ALA A 81 -4.22 -10.70 -1.63
C ALA A 81 -5.50 -11.55 -1.67
N ALA A 82 -5.41 -12.78 -2.20
CA ALA A 82 -6.54 -13.71 -2.24
C ALA A 82 -6.95 -14.18 -0.83
N ILE A 83 -5.95 -14.52 0.00
CA ILE A 83 -6.19 -14.99 1.38
C ILE A 83 -6.69 -13.80 2.25
N SER A 84 -6.12 -12.61 2.11
CA SER A 84 -6.56 -11.40 2.81
C SER A 84 -8.01 -11.04 2.46
N THR A 85 -8.39 -11.16 1.18
CA THR A 85 -9.77 -11.00 0.72
C THR A 85 -10.70 -11.98 1.44
N GLY A 86 -10.36 -13.27 1.47
CA GLY A 86 -11.15 -14.28 2.18
C GLY A 86 -11.27 -14.00 3.67
N CYS A 87 -10.17 -13.58 4.31
CA CYS A 87 -10.15 -13.21 5.72
C CYS A 87 -11.10 -12.04 6.01
N LYS A 88 -11.08 -10.98 5.20
CA LYS A 88 -11.92 -9.80 5.39
C LYS A 88 -13.40 -10.09 5.14
N VAL A 89 -13.72 -10.81 4.07
CA VAL A 89 -15.12 -11.17 3.74
C VAL A 89 -15.76 -12.08 4.79
N THR A 90 -14.98 -12.99 5.39
CA THR A 90 -15.50 -13.89 6.45
C THR A 90 -15.60 -13.21 7.82
N ASN A 91 -14.79 -12.19 8.09
CA ASN A 91 -14.85 -11.39 9.31
C ASN A 91 -14.59 -9.91 9.02
N PRO A 92 -15.63 -9.15 8.67
CA PRO A 92 -15.51 -7.73 8.32
C PRO A 92 -14.96 -6.84 9.42
N ASN A 93 -14.98 -7.29 10.69
CA ASN A 93 -14.51 -6.51 11.84
C ASN A 93 -12.98 -6.52 12.00
N LEU A 94 -12.27 -7.40 11.28
CA LEU A 94 -10.82 -7.45 11.35
C LEU A 94 -10.16 -6.28 10.61
N SER A 95 -9.13 -5.71 11.22
CA SER A 95 -8.14 -4.86 10.55
C SER A 95 -7.16 -5.78 9.82
N VAL A 96 -7.26 -5.85 8.49
CA VAL A 96 -6.47 -6.78 7.68
C VAL A 96 -5.34 -6.05 6.98
N TRP A 97 -4.11 -6.51 7.21
CA TRP A 97 -2.87 -5.98 6.67
C TRP A 97 -2.18 -7.04 5.82
N GLN A 98 -2.20 -6.84 4.51
CA GLN A 98 -1.48 -7.69 3.57
C GLN A 98 -0.05 -7.18 3.39
N VAL A 99 0.94 -8.08 3.43
CA VAL A 99 2.35 -7.75 3.20
C VAL A 99 2.89 -8.54 2.02
N SER A 100 3.44 -7.85 1.04
CA SER A 100 4.10 -8.46 -0.12
C SER A 100 5.34 -7.66 -0.52
N GLY A 101 6.37 -8.34 -1.02
CA GLY A 101 7.40 -7.68 -1.80
C GLY A 101 6.89 -7.38 -3.21
N ASP A 102 7.59 -6.51 -3.94
CA ASP A 102 7.29 -6.17 -5.33
C ASP A 102 7.25 -7.42 -6.24
N GLY A 103 8.22 -8.32 -6.12
CA GLY A 103 8.22 -9.57 -6.87
C GLY A 103 7.09 -10.53 -6.50
N ASP A 104 6.74 -10.62 -5.22
CA ASP A 104 5.64 -11.45 -4.74
C ASP A 104 4.28 -10.90 -5.19
N GLY A 105 4.06 -9.62 -5.00
CA GLY A 105 2.77 -8.98 -5.25
C GLY A 105 2.48 -8.71 -6.72
N LEU A 106 3.49 -8.35 -7.52
CA LEU A 106 3.30 -7.85 -8.88
C LEU A 106 3.66 -8.86 -9.98
N ALA A 107 4.48 -9.89 -9.68
CA ALA A 107 4.72 -10.99 -10.63
C ALA A 107 3.62 -12.04 -10.49
N ILE A 108 3.88 -13.15 -9.80
CA ILE A 108 2.91 -14.24 -9.64
C ILE A 108 1.62 -13.79 -8.91
N GLY A 109 1.71 -12.76 -8.07
CA GLY A 109 0.58 -12.18 -7.35
C GLY A 109 -0.25 -11.16 -8.14
N GLY A 110 0.22 -10.69 -9.31
CA GLY A 110 -0.36 -9.56 -10.04
C GLY A 110 -1.85 -9.67 -10.29
N ASN A 111 -2.34 -10.85 -10.68
CA ASN A 111 -3.78 -11.07 -10.88
C ASN A 111 -4.57 -10.86 -9.59
N HIS A 112 -4.10 -11.37 -8.45
CA HIS A 112 -4.79 -11.22 -7.17
C HIS A 112 -4.72 -9.79 -6.64
N PHE A 113 -3.58 -9.11 -6.86
CA PHE A 113 -3.40 -7.70 -6.54
C PHE A 113 -4.43 -6.83 -7.29
N ILE A 114 -4.50 -6.98 -8.62
CA ILE A 114 -5.47 -6.26 -9.46
C ILE A 114 -6.91 -6.52 -8.98
N HIS A 115 -7.27 -7.76 -8.70
CA HIS A 115 -8.65 -8.10 -8.34
C HIS A 115 -9.03 -7.68 -6.91
N ALA A 116 -8.13 -7.64 -5.94
CA ALA A 116 -8.39 -7.08 -4.62
C ALA A 116 -8.67 -5.57 -4.71
N ILE A 117 -7.86 -4.85 -5.48
CA ILE A 117 -8.01 -3.40 -5.71
C ILE A 117 -9.30 -3.11 -6.49
N ARG A 118 -9.55 -3.81 -7.61
CA ARG A 118 -10.74 -3.60 -8.43
C ARG A 118 -12.05 -3.80 -7.68
N ARG A 119 -12.07 -4.76 -6.75
CA ARG A 119 -13.22 -5.02 -5.88
C ARG A 119 -13.31 -4.05 -4.71
N ASN A 120 -12.29 -3.25 -4.49
CA ASN A 120 -12.18 -2.35 -3.35
C ASN A 120 -12.40 -3.09 -2.01
N ILE A 121 -11.71 -4.22 -1.82
CA ILE A 121 -11.75 -4.99 -0.57
C ILE A 121 -11.14 -4.16 0.55
N ASP A 122 -11.80 -4.07 1.71
CA ASP A 122 -11.34 -3.26 2.85
C ASP A 122 -10.12 -3.87 3.54
N ILE A 123 -8.95 -3.76 2.89
CA ILE A 123 -7.65 -4.26 3.36
C ILE A 123 -6.53 -3.25 3.10
N ASN A 124 -5.52 -3.25 3.97
CA ASN A 124 -4.30 -2.46 3.81
C ASN A 124 -3.23 -3.28 3.09
N ILE A 125 -2.85 -2.90 1.89
CA ILE A 125 -1.88 -3.60 1.04
C ILE A 125 -0.53 -2.91 1.16
N LEU A 126 0.40 -3.52 1.88
CA LEU A 126 1.76 -3.05 2.12
C LEU A 126 2.69 -3.69 1.09
N LEU A 127 3.10 -2.92 0.08
CA LEU A 127 3.99 -3.34 -0.99
C LEU A 127 5.40 -2.84 -0.70
N LEU A 128 6.26 -3.71 -0.13
CA LEU A 128 7.66 -3.39 0.14
C LEU A 128 8.47 -3.55 -1.14
N ASN A 129 8.78 -2.41 -1.77
CA ASN A 129 9.43 -2.36 -3.07
C ASN A 129 10.93 -2.12 -2.92
N ASN A 130 11.73 -3.15 -3.19
CA ASN A 130 13.20 -3.08 -3.21
C ASN A 130 13.81 -3.35 -4.60
N ARG A 131 12.96 -3.46 -5.62
CA ARG A 131 13.33 -3.69 -7.01
C ARG A 131 14.20 -4.94 -7.23
N ILE A 132 14.01 -6.00 -6.39
CA ILE A 132 14.77 -7.26 -6.52
C ILE A 132 14.14 -8.42 -5.75
N TYR A 133 14.31 -9.65 -6.22
CA TYR A 133 14.08 -10.86 -5.41
C TYR A 133 15.27 -11.11 -4.48
N GLY A 134 15.22 -10.54 -3.26
CA GLY A 134 16.31 -10.66 -2.28
C GLY A 134 16.43 -12.06 -1.68
N LEU A 135 15.31 -12.70 -1.32
CA LEU A 135 15.30 -14.01 -0.65
C LEU A 135 15.98 -15.11 -1.49
N THR A 136 15.76 -15.09 -2.80
CA THR A 136 16.31 -16.07 -3.76
C THR A 136 17.67 -15.67 -4.33
N LYS A 137 18.32 -14.67 -3.72
CA LYS A 137 19.69 -14.21 -3.95
C LYS A 137 19.92 -13.37 -5.20
N GLY A 138 18.96 -12.50 -5.54
CA GLY A 138 19.24 -11.35 -6.41
C GLY A 138 18.79 -11.50 -7.86
N GLN A 139 17.68 -12.17 -8.14
CA GLN A 139 17.04 -12.09 -9.45
C GLN A 139 16.33 -10.73 -9.59
N TYR A 140 16.27 -10.20 -10.81
CA TYR A 140 15.47 -9.02 -11.07
C TYR A 140 13.99 -9.27 -10.83
N SER A 141 13.30 -8.26 -10.34
CA SER A 141 11.85 -8.27 -10.05
C SER A 141 11.09 -7.48 -11.13
N PRO A 142 9.74 -7.51 -11.13
CA PRO A 142 8.96 -6.72 -12.08
C PRO A 142 9.19 -5.20 -12.02
N THR A 143 9.72 -4.69 -10.90
CA THR A 143 10.03 -3.25 -10.72
C THR A 143 11.50 -2.90 -10.92
N SER A 144 12.35 -3.89 -11.25
CA SER A 144 13.75 -3.66 -11.57
C SER A 144 13.88 -2.83 -12.86
N PRO A 145 14.74 -1.81 -12.90
CA PRO A 145 14.87 -0.95 -14.06
C PRO A 145 15.41 -1.74 -15.27
N ARG A 146 15.07 -1.27 -16.48
CA ARG A 146 15.65 -1.80 -17.72
C ARG A 146 17.17 -1.69 -17.67
N GLY A 147 17.86 -2.74 -18.10
CA GLY A 147 19.33 -2.82 -18.08
C GLY A 147 19.90 -3.26 -16.73
N PHE A 148 19.08 -3.59 -15.74
CA PHE A 148 19.56 -4.06 -14.44
C PHE A 148 20.35 -5.37 -14.58
N VAL A 149 21.60 -5.35 -14.13
CA VAL A 149 22.53 -6.50 -14.19
C VAL A 149 22.44 -7.30 -12.90
N SER A 150 22.24 -8.60 -13.02
CA SER A 150 22.28 -9.54 -11.90
C SER A 150 22.97 -10.85 -12.31
N LYS A 151 23.20 -11.75 -11.34
CA LYS A 151 23.79 -13.07 -11.66
C LYS A 151 22.95 -13.90 -12.64
N SER A 152 21.62 -13.75 -12.59
CA SER A 152 20.71 -14.43 -13.52
C SER A 152 20.44 -13.64 -14.80
N SER A 153 20.83 -12.39 -14.86
CA SER A 153 20.69 -11.50 -16.02
C SER A 153 21.99 -10.74 -16.25
N PRO A 154 23.08 -11.43 -16.65
CA PRO A 154 24.42 -10.85 -16.72
C PRO A 154 24.59 -9.80 -17.82
N TYR A 155 23.68 -9.75 -18.79
CA TYR A 155 23.67 -8.75 -19.87
C TYR A 155 22.63 -7.63 -19.64
N GLY A 156 22.01 -7.59 -18.45
CA GLY A 156 20.95 -6.66 -18.11
C GLY A 156 19.56 -7.13 -18.51
N THR A 157 18.55 -6.56 -17.86
CA THR A 157 17.13 -6.80 -18.20
C THR A 157 16.74 -6.05 -19.46
N VAL A 158 15.83 -6.61 -20.26
CA VAL A 158 15.31 -5.98 -21.48
C VAL A 158 13.86 -5.54 -21.34
N GLU A 159 13.24 -5.83 -20.20
CA GLU A 159 11.86 -5.51 -19.86
C GLU A 159 11.77 -4.11 -19.26
N ASP A 160 10.64 -3.43 -19.49
CA ASP A 160 10.31 -2.20 -18.79
C ASP A 160 9.71 -2.54 -17.41
N PRO A 161 10.06 -1.78 -16.38
CA PRO A 161 9.56 -2.06 -15.03
C PRO A 161 8.07 -1.74 -14.90
N PHE A 162 7.38 -2.46 -14.03
CA PHE A 162 6.07 -2.04 -13.54
C PHE A 162 6.22 -0.87 -12.56
N HIS A 163 5.35 0.11 -12.72
CA HIS A 163 5.10 1.14 -11.71
C HIS A 163 3.87 0.72 -10.88
N PRO A 164 4.01 0.45 -9.57
CA PRO A 164 2.89 -0.01 -8.74
C PRO A 164 1.66 0.90 -8.78
N ALA A 165 1.88 2.21 -8.91
CA ALA A 165 0.80 3.19 -9.04
C ALA A 165 -0.01 2.99 -10.34
N GLU A 166 0.63 2.70 -11.47
CA GLU A 166 -0.06 2.46 -12.75
C GLU A 166 -0.97 1.25 -12.65
N LEU A 167 -0.47 0.16 -12.07
CA LEU A 167 -1.27 -1.05 -11.84
C LEU A 167 -2.44 -0.79 -10.89
N CYS A 168 -2.19 -0.03 -9.81
CA CYS A 168 -3.22 0.35 -8.86
C CYS A 168 -4.32 1.18 -9.54
N PHE A 169 -3.94 2.23 -10.26
CA PHE A 169 -4.90 3.13 -10.91
C PHE A 169 -5.59 2.47 -12.11
N GLY A 170 -4.88 1.63 -12.87
CA GLY A 170 -5.45 0.79 -13.92
C GLY A 170 -6.49 -0.20 -13.38
N ALA A 171 -6.31 -0.69 -12.16
CA ALA A 171 -7.27 -1.50 -11.44
C ALA A 171 -8.40 -0.69 -10.74
N ARG A 172 -8.49 0.62 -10.99
CA ARG A 172 -9.43 1.55 -10.34
C ARG A 172 -9.19 1.73 -8.84
N GLY A 173 -7.93 1.67 -8.37
CA GLY A 173 -7.56 1.89 -6.98
C GLY A 173 -8.06 3.24 -6.45
N ARG A 174 -8.60 3.22 -5.24
CA ARG A 174 -9.19 4.38 -4.58
C ARG A 174 -8.23 5.04 -3.61
N PHE A 175 -7.26 4.28 -3.12
CA PHE A 175 -6.19 4.77 -2.27
C PHE A 175 -4.82 4.33 -2.80
N PHE A 176 -3.90 5.27 -2.87
CA PHE A 176 -2.50 5.00 -3.13
C PHE A 176 -1.64 6.00 -2.36
N ALA A 177 -0.69 5.48 -1.58
CA ALA A 177 0.28 6.28 -0.86
C ALA A 177 1.68 5.70 -1.02
N ARG A 178 2.70 6.54 -0.85
CA ARG A 178 4.10 6.12 -0.92
C ARG A 178 4.89 6.66 0.26
N CYS A 179 5.75 5.85 0.84
CA CYS A 179 6.68 6.24 1.89
C CYS A 179 8.04 5.57 1.71
N VAL A 180 9.01 6.00 2.50
CA VAL A 180 10.37 5.43 2.52
C VAL A 180 10.56 4.71 3.85
N ALA A 181 11.05 3.47 3.84
CA ALA A 181 11.18 2.63 5.04
C ALA A 181 11.97 3.32 6.18
N THR A 182 12.96 4.14 5.85
CA THR A 182 13.79 4.90 6.83
C THR A 182 13.14 6.17 7.35
N ASP A 183 12.01 6.60 6.76
CA ASP A 183 11.25 7.75 7.22
C ASP A 183 10.13 7.30 8.19
N GLY A 184 10.47 7.09 9.44
CA GLY A 184 9.51 6.62 10.45
C GLY A 184 8.27 7.50 10.59
N PRO A 185 8.39 8.84 10.72
CA PRO A 185 7.24 9.74 10.77
C PRO A 185 6.37 9.67 9.52
N GLY A 186 6.95 9.84 8.31
CA GLY A 186 6.20 9.79 7.06
C GLY A 186 5.53 8.44 6.82
N THR A 187 6.21 7.33 7.16
CA THR A 187 5.62 5.99 7.13
C THR A 187 4.44 5.87 8.10
N GLY A 188 4.56 6.42 9.32
CA GLY A 188 3.47 6.42 10.30
C GLY A 188 2.22 7.13 9.78
N GLU A 189 2.37 8.32 9.18
CA GLU A 189 1.23 9.06 8.61
C GLU A 189 0.56 8.30 7.46
N VAL A 190 1.34 7.70 6.55
CA VAL A 190 0.82 6.87 5.45
C VAL A 190 0.04 5.67 5.99
N LEU A 191 0.55 4.97 7.00
CA LEU A 191 -0.13 3.81 7.59
C LEU A 191 -1.42 4.19 8.32
N LYS A 192 -1.45 5.33 9.01
CA LYS A 192 -2.65 5.87 9.64
C LYS A 192 -3.71 6.26 8.60
N ALA A 193 -3.29 6.92 7.53
CA ALA A 193 -4.19 7.27 6.43
C ALA A 193 -4.78 6.01 5.78
N ALA A 194 -3.96 4.99 5.51
CA ALA A 194 -4.41 3.71 4.97
C ALA A 194 -5.44 3.02 5.88
N ALA A 195 -5.20 2.99 7.19
CA ALA A 195 -6.13 2.40 8.16
C ALA A 195 -7.46 3.14 8.26
N ASN A 196 -7.48 4.44 7.96
CA ASN A 196 -8.70 5.27 7.99
C ASN A 196 -9.48 5.19 6.65
N HIS A 197 -8.81 4.82 5.56
CA HIS A 197 -9.48 4.61 4.28
C HIS A 197 -10.40 3.39 4.34
N LYS A 198 -11.60 3.51 3.82
CA LYS A 198 -12.52 2.39 3.69
C LYS A 198 -12.40 1.78 2.30
N GLY A 199 -11.73 0.64 2.20
CA GLY A 199 -11.47 -0.06 0.94
C GLY A 199 -10.02 -0.53 0.80
N ALA A 200 -9.61 -0.82 -0.44
CA ALA A 200 -8.26 -1.31 -0.75
C ALA A 200 -7.24 -0.17 -0.70
N ALA A 201 -6.53 -0.05 0.42
CA ALA A 201 -5.48 0.94 0.62
C ALA A 201 -4.11 0.38 0.19
N VAL A 202 -3.56 0.85 -0.94
CA VAL A 202 -2.24 0.44 -1.42
C VAL A 202 -1.18 1.42 -0.91
N CYS A 203 -0.23 0.90 -0.13
CA CYS A 203 0.95 1.63 0.34
C CYS A 203 2.20 1.04 -0.30
N GLU A 204 2.89 1.81 -1.12
CA GLU A 204 4.21 1.47 -1.64
C GLU A 204 5.29 1.96 -0.68
N ILE A 205 6.09 1.02 -0.16
CA ILE A 205 7.17 1.30 0.77
C ILE A 205 8.49 1.16 0.02
N LEU A 206 9.14 2.28 -0.28
CA LEU A 206 10.45 2.30 -0.92
C LEU A 206 11.51 1.84 0.08
N GLN A 207 12.21 0.78 -0.28
CA GLN A 207 13.33 0.26 0.52
C GLN A 207 14.42 -0.30 -0.38
N HIS A 208 15.60 -0.58 0.15
CA HIS A 208 16.65 -1.23 -0.59
C HIS A 208 17.04 -2.58 0.02
N CYS A 209 17.50 -3.48 -0.83
CA CYS A 209 18.12 -4.71 -0.40
C CYS A 209 19.64 -4.47 -0.22
N VAL A 210 20.12 -4.37 1.01
CA VAL A 210 21.53 -4.08 1.35
C VAL A 210 22.52 -5.10 0.79
N ILE A 211 22.06 -6.25 0.28
CA ILE A 211 22.92 -7.31 -0.23
C ILE A 211 22.92 -7.39 -1.76
N PHE A 212 21.78 -7.20 -2.39
CA PHE A 212 21.62 -7.46 -3.83
C PHE A 212 21.19 -6.25 -4.66
N ASN A 213 20.69 -5.19 -4.02
CA ASN A 213 20.28 -3.97 -4.67
C ASN A 213 20.37 -2.79 -3.71
N ASP A 214 21.61 -2.59 -3.19
CA ASP A 214 21.91 -1.47 -2.32
C ASP A 214 21.88 -0.16 -3.13
N GLY A 215 21.41 0.92 -2.51
CA GLY A 215 21.36 2.24 -3.14
C GLY A 215 20.24 2.47 -4.16
N THR A 216 19.33 1.51 -4.40
CA THR A 216 18.29 1.65 -5.44
C THR A 216 17.37 2.89 -5.28
N TYR A 217 17.29 3.45 -4.07
CA TYR A 217 16.55 4.67 -3.74
C TYR A 217 17.38 5.72 -3.01
N ASP A 218 18.69 5.76 -3.21
CA ASP A 218 19.61 6.66 -2.48
C ASP A 218 19.20 8.13 -2.51
N SER A 219 18.58 8.56 -3.63
CA SER A 219 18.09 9.94 -3.77
C SER A 219 17.09 10.35 -2.70
N VAL A 220 16.36 9.40 -2.08
CA VAL A 220 15.34 9.67 -1.06
C VAL A 220 15.47 8.81 0.21
N TYR A 221 16.38 7.85 0.23
CA TYR A 221 16.46 6.88 1.32
C TYR A 221 17.01 7.48 2.62
N ASN A 222 18.00 8.34 2.54
CA ASN A 222 18.51 9.10 3.67
C ASN A 222 17.77 10.44 3.85
N LYS A 223 17.90 11.05 5.04
CA LYS A 223 17.20 12.28 5.39
C LYS A 223 17.56 13.46 4.48
N ASP A 224 18.84 13.62 4.20
CA ASP A 224 19.35 14.76 3.41
C ASP A 224 18.94 14.64 1.93
N GLY A 225 18.99 13.42 1.39
CA GLY A 225 18.47 13.12 0.05
C GLY A 225 16.98 13.40 -0.06
N ARG A 226 16.18 12.95 0.92
CA ARG A 226 14.73 13.24 0.94
C ARG A 226 14.42 14.73 1.01
N ALA A 227 15.16 15.50 1.81
CA ALA A 227 14.96 16.95 1.91
C ALA A 227 15.09 17.65 0.56
N LYS A 228 15.96 17.14 -0.33
CA LYS A 228 16.23 17.70 -1.65
C LYS A 228 15.33 17.14 -2.75
N ASN A 229 15.13 15.84 -2.76
CA ASN A 229 14.61 15.09 -3.90
C ASN A 229 13.21 14.50 -3.67
N ALA A 230 12.58 14.73 -2.52
CA ALA A 230 11.22 14.28 -2.27
C ALA A 230 10.26 15.45 -2.12
N ILE A 231 9.02 15.24 -2.57
CA ILE A 231 7.89 16.10 -2.28
C ILE A 231 6.89 15.33 -1.41
N TYR A 232 6.57 15.90 -0.24
CA TYR A 232 5.54 15.34 0.64
C TYR A 232 4.19 15.94 0.27
N LEU A 233 3.31 15.08 -0.24
CA LEU A 233 1.97 15.48 -0.67
C LEU A 233 1.00 15.46 0.51
N GLU A 234 0.39 16.61 0.76
CA GLU A 234 -0.68 16.80 1.74
C GLU A 234 -1.91 17.37 1.03
N HIS A 235 -3.07 16.78 1.26
CA HIS A 235 -4.33 17.29 0.67
C HIS A 235 -4.57 18.75 1.05
N GLY A 236 -4.93 19.56 0.07
CA GLY A 236 -5.21 20.99 0.24
C GLY A 236 -3.98 21.88 0.42
N LYS A 237 -2.75 21.36 0.28
CA LYS A 237 -1.51 22.12 0.39
C LYS A 237 -0.85 22.32 -0.96
N PRO A 238 -0.14 23.47 -1.15
CA PRO A 238 0.67 23.67 -2.34
C PRO A 238 1.81 22.65 -2.41
N MET A 239 2.07 22.13 -3.59
CA MET A 239 3.08 21.09 -3.86
C MET A 239 4.48 21.70 -3.91
N LEU A 240 5.07 21.94 -2.74
CA LEU A 240 6.39 22.53 -2.54
C LEU A 240 7.41 21.49 -2.07
N PHE A 241 8.67 21.63 -2.52
CA PHE A 241 9.77 20.74 -2.12
C PHE A 241 11.12 21.49 -2.13
N GLY A 242 12.20 20.77 -1.77
CA GLY A 242 13.52 21.34 -1.53
C GLY A 242 13.75 21.62 -0.05
N GLU A 243 15.00 21.77 0.36
CA GLU A 243 15.40 21.96 1.78
C GLU A 243 14.68 23.14 2.44
N ASN A 244 14.42 24.20 1.69
CA ASN A 244 13.74 25.41 2.14
C ASN A 244 12.37 25.62 1.44
N LYS A 245 11.81 24.57 0.83
CA LYS A 245 10.59 24.66 0.00
C LYS A 245 10.70 25.68 -1.13
N GLU A 246 11.88 25.80 -1.71
CA GLU A 246 12.20 26.76 -2.75
C GLU A 246 11.71 26.35 -4.14
N PHE A 247 11.30 25.10 -4.32
CA PHE A 247 10.75 24.57 -5.57
C PHE A 247 9.27 24.22 -5.42
N GLY A 248 8.55 24.27 -6.54
CA GLY A 248 7.15 23.89 -6.60
C GLY A 248 6.78 23.26 -7.95
N LEU A 249 5.60 22.63 -7.99
CA LEU A 249 5.05 22.05 -9.20
C LEU A 249 3.99 22.98 -9.80
N MET A 250 4.12 23.24 -11.10
CA MET A 250 3.13 23.94 -11.93
C MET A 250 2.67 23.05 -13.07
N GLN A 251 1.50 23.34 -13.61
CA GLN A 251 1.04 22.70 -14.84
C GLN A 251 1.70 23.36 -16.06
N GLU A 252 2.19 22.56 -16.98
CA GLU A 252 2.66 22.99 -18.28
C GLU A 252 2.00 22.14 -19.38
N GLY A 253 1.04 22.71 -20.09
CA GLY A 253 0.21 21.97 -21.02
C GLY A 253 -0.54 20.82 -20.31
N PHE A 254 -0.33 19.59 -20.77
CA PHE A 254 -0.84 18.38 -20.11
C PHE A 254 0.16 17.76 -19.12
N GLY A 255 1.32 18.35 -18.94
CA GLY A 255 2.40 17.87 -18.08
C GLY A 255 2.54 18.64 -16.77
N LEU A 256 3.60 18.30 -16.04
CA LEU A 256 4.08 19.02 -14.86
C LEU A 256 5.41 19.69 -15.17
N LYS A 257 5.69 20.77 -14.48
CA LYS A 257 6.97 21.49 -14.52
C LYS A 257 7.40 21.83 -13.12
N VAL A 258 8.69 21.64 -12.86
CA VAL A 258 9.35 22.14 -11.67
C VAL A 258 9.71 23.60 -11.89
N VAL A 259 9.36 24.45 -10.92
CA VAL A 259 9.67 25.88 -10.92
C VAL A 259 10.31 26.30 -9.60
N LYS A 260 11.08 27.36 -9.63
CA LYS A 260 11.70 27.91 -8.42
C LYS A 260 10.96 29.17 -7.98
N LEU A 261 10.58 29.23 -6.72
CA LEU A 261 9.91 30.39 -6.14
C LEU A 261 10.81 31.62 -6.18
N GLY A 262 10.21 32.78 -6.49
CA GLY A 262 10.92 34.05 -6.63
C GLY A 262 11.56 34.27 -8.00
N GLU A 263 11.75 33.25 -8.83
CA GLU A 263 12.20 33.40 -10.21
C GLU A 263 11.04 33.75 -11.14
N ASN A 264 11.24 34.67 -12.09
CA ASN A 264 10.21 35.12 -13.06
C ASN A 264 8.88 35.56 -12.43
N GLY A 265 8.92 36.03 -11.16
CA GLY A 265 7.72 36.46 -10.44
C GLY A 265 6.84 35.33 -9.88
N ILE A 266 7.29 34.09 -9.95
CA ILE A 266 6.56 32.90 -9.45
C ILE A 266 6.45 32.97 -7.93
N THR A 267 5.25 32.80 -7.43
CA THR A 267 4.91 32.80 -6.00
C THR A 267 4.24 31.47 -5.61
N GLU A 268 4.05 31.24 -4.31
CA GLU A 268 3.34 30.05 -3.82
C GLU A 268 1.91 29.92 -4.37
N LYS A 269 1.27 31.04 -4.73
CA LYS A 269 -0.08 31.06 -5.31
C LYS A 269 -0.17 30.46 -6.71
N ASP A 270 0.96 30.39 -7.39
CA ASP A 270 1.06 29.84 -8.75
C ASP A 270 1.31 28.33 -8.72
N ILE A 271 1.61 27.78 -7.54
CA ILE A 271 1.91 26.34 -7.35
C ILE A 271 0.62 25.55 -7.26
N LEU A 272 0.60 24.39 -7.93
CA LEU A 272 -0.51 23.44 -7.87
C LEU A 272 -0.76 22.99 -6.43
N VAL A 273 -2.03 22.98 -6.04
CA VAL A 273 -2.48 22.44 -4.75
C VAL A 273 -2.83 20.97 -4.94
N HIS A 274 -2.33 20.13 -4.03
CA HIS A 274 -2.63 18.70 -4.08
C HIS A 274 -4.07 18.42 -3.67
N ASP A 275 -4.79 17.66 -4.51
CA ASP A 275 -6.11 17.12 -4.19
C ASP A 275 -6.08 15.59 -4.23
N ALA A 276 -5.95 14.97 -3.05
CA ALA A 276 -5.96 13.52 -2.91
C ALA A 276 -7.35 12.91 -3.19
N HIS A 277 -8.43 13.71 -3.07
CA HIS A 277 -9.81 13.26 -3.20
C HIS A 277 -10.40 13.48 -4.60
N CYS A 278 -9.61 14.01 -5.54
CA CYS A 278 -10.06 14.18 -6.92
C CYS A 278 -10.46 12.84 -7.56
N MET A 279 -11.66 12.77 -8.11
CA MET A 279 -12.15 11.55 -8.80
C MET A 279 -11.35 11.24 -10.05
N ASP A 280 -10.96 12.27 -10.82
CA ASP A 280 -10.03 12.13 -11.93
C ASP A 280 -8.62 11.89 -11.39
N ASN A 281 -8.04 10.76 -11.78
CA ASN A 281 -6.73 10.34 -11.29
C ASN A 281 -5.55 10.78 -12.17
N THR A 282 -5.79 11.58 -13.21
CA THR A 282 -4.77 11.96 -14.20
C THR A 282 -3.59 12.67 -13.56
N LEU A 283 -3.84 13.68 -12.72
CA LEU A 283 -2.77 14.39 -12.01
C LEU A 283 -2.09 13.49 -10.97
N GLN A 284 -2.87 12.72 -10.23
CA GLN A 284 -2.36 11.80 -9.21
C GLN A 284 -1.45 10.72 -9.82
N LEU A 285 -1.79 10.21 -11.02
CA LEU A 285 -0.92 9.29 -11.76
C LEU A 285 0.40 9.96 -12.17
N LYS A 286 0.36 11.19 -12.68
CA LYS A 286 1.57 11.95 -13.02
C LYS A 286 2.45 12.15 -11.80
N LEU A 287 1.87 12.55 -10.65
CA LEU A 287 2.60 12.70 -9.39
C LEU A 287 3.27 11.39 -8.97
N ALA A 288 2.54 10.27 -9.06
CA ALA A 288 3.07 8.95 -8.69
C ALA A 288 4.21 8.47 -9.60
N LEU A 289 4.26 8.95 -10.85
CA LEU A 289 5.28 8.58 -11.83
C LEU A 289 6.48 9.55 -11.87
N MET A 290 6.48 10.59 -11.05
CA MET A 290 7.62 11.51 -10.97
C MET A 290 8.88 10.80 -10.48
N GLU A 291 9.98 10.96 -11.22
CA GLU A 291 11.31 10.40 -10.91
C GLU A 291 12.41 11.42 -11.22
N GLY A 292 13.54 11.30 -10.49
CA GLY A 292 14.73 12.07 -10.80
C GLY A 292 15.35 11.73 -12.18
N PRO A 293 16.15 12.62 -12.76
CA PRO A 293 16.61 13.90 -12.15
C PRO A 293 15.63 15.06 -12.31
N ASP A 294 14.62 14.95 -13.18
CA ASP A 294 13.79 16.10 -13.59
C ASP A 294 12.71 16.45 -12.55
N PHE A 295 12.27 15.46 -11.77
CA PHE A 295 11.20 15.62 -10.79
C PHE A 295 11.58 15.05 -9.42
N PRO A 296 10.97 15.59 -8.35
CA PRO A 296 11.07 14.96 -7.03
C PRO A 296 10.27 13.66 -6.97
N VAL A 297 10.63 12.76 -6.07
CA VAL A 297 9.83 11.58 -5.75
C VAL A 297 8.65 11.98 -4.87
N ALA A 298 7.42 11.70 -5.30
CA ALA A 298 6.22 11.97 -4.53
C ALA A 298 6.06 10.97 -3.38
N LEU A 299 5.96 11.48 -2.15
CA LEU A 299 5.72 10.76 -0.90
C LEU A 299 4.44 11.27 -0.23
N GLY A 300 3.87 10.48 0.68
CA GLY A 300 2.60 10.78 1.34
C GLY A 300 1.41 10.15 0.64
N VAL A 301 0.22 10.68 0.93
CA VAL A 301 -1.04 10.20 0.33
C VAL A 301 -1.25 10.86 -1.02
N ILE A 302 -1.10 10.09 -2.08
CA ILE A 302 -1.24 10.59 -3.46
C ILE A 302 -2.70 10.59 -3.90
N ARG A 303 -3.46 9.56 -3.49
CA ARG A 303 -4.88 9.39 -3.78
C ARG A 303 -5.62 8.80 -2.60
N ASP A 304 -6.79 9.35 -2.27
CA ASP A 304 -7.71 8.87 -1.24
C ASP A 304 -9.14 9.24 -1.61
N VAL A 305 -9.85 8.35 -2.26
CA VAL A 305 -11.20 8.58 -2.80
C VAL A 305 -12.16 7.55 -2.23
N GLU A 306 -13.23 8.00 -1.61
CA GLU A 306 -14.28 7.13 -1.07
C GLU A 306 -15.02 6.37 -2.18
N ALA A 307 -15.28 5.10 -1.92
CA ALA A 307 -16.12 4.26 -2.79
C ALA A 307 -16.70 3.08 -1.99
N PRO A 308 -17.83 2.49 -2.43
CA PRO A 308 -18.37 1.28 -1.83
C PRO A 308 -17.33 0.13 -1.85
N THR A 309 -17.31 -0.68 -0.79
CA THR A 309 -16.48 -1.87 -0.72
C THR A 309 -17.25 -3.11 -1.16
N TYR A 310 -16.53 -4.11 -1.64
CA TYR A 310 -17.13 -5.39 -2.03
C TYR A 310 -17.63 -6.18 -0.82
N ASP A 311 -16.89 -6.15 0.28
CA ASP A 311 -17.23 -6.86 1.51
C ASP A 311 -18.53 -6.33 2.12
N ASP A 312 -18.74 -5.00 2.21
CA ASP A 312 -19.99 -4.43 2.68
C ASP A 312 -21.15 -4.77 1.71
N ALA A 313 -20.94 -4.60 0.38
CA ALA A 313 -21.97 -4.88 -0.61
C ALA A 313 -22.43 -6.35 -0.63
N VAL A 314 -21.50 -7.30 -0.39
CA VAL A 314 -21.83 -8.73 -0.26
C VAL A 314 -22.66 -8.98 0.99
N MET A 315 -22.31 -8.36 2.13
CA MET A 315 -23.08 -8.51 3.37
C MET A 315 -24.50 -7.94 3.23
N GLU A 316 -24.64 -6.76 2.66
CA GLU A 316 -25.95 -6.14 2.36
C GLU A 316 -26.79 -7.07 1.46
N GLN A 317 -26.21 -7.63 0.40
CA GLN A 317 -26.88 -8.54 -0.51
C GLN A 317 -27.33 -9.83 0.21
N ILE A 318 -26.47 -10.39 1.10
CA ILE A 318 -26.83 -11.58 1.90
C ILE A 318 -28.01 -11.27 2.82
N GLU A 319 -28.01 -10.10 3.48
CA GLU A 319 -29.09 -9.69 4.36
C GLU A 319 -30.41 -9.52 3.60
N GLU A 320 -30.38 -8.81 2.47
CA GLU A 320 -31.57 -8.63 1.61
C GLU A 320 -32.16 -9.95 1.12
N VAL A 321 -31.30 -10.84 0.60
CA VAL A 321 -31.75 -12.14 0.08
C VAL A 321 -32.25 -13.04 1.20
N SER A 322 -31.59 -13.00 2.36
CA SER A 322 -32.01 -13.76 3.54
C SER A 322 -33.35 -13.31 4.08
N ALA A 323 -33.65 -12.01 4.03
CA ALA A 323 -34.95 -11.48 4.43
C ALA A 323 -36.10 -11.93 3.50
N LYS A 324 -35.79 -12.24 2.24
CA LYS A 324 -36.74 -12.67 1.21
C LYS A 324 -36.75 -14.19 0.99
N LYS A 325 -36.02 -14.97 1.82
CA LYS A 325 -35.87 -16.42 1.62
C LYS A 325 -37.23 -17.14 1.69
N LYS A 326 -37.44 -18.07 0.75
CA LYS A 326 -38.64 -18.90 0.66
C LYS A 326 -38.55 -20.16 1.54
N TYR A 327 -37.34 -20.59 1.88
CA TYR A 327 -37.05 -21.86 2.56
C TYR A 327 -36.32 -21.59 3.85
N HIS A 328 -36.79 -22.18 4.95
CA HIS A 328 -36.28 -21.90 6.29
C HIS A 328 -35.35 -22.95 6.84
N ASN A 329 -35.28 -24.13 6.16
CA ASN A 329 -34.40 -25.23 6.53
C ASN A 329 -33.98 -26.02 5.29
N PHE A 330 -32.95 -26.89 5.50
CA PHE A 330 -32.37 -27.69 4.42
C PHE A 330 -33.39 -28.69 3.82
N LYS A 331 -34.31 -29.24 4.60
CA LYS A 331 -35.33 -30.16 4.11
C LYS A 331 -36.28 -29.49 3.14
N GLU A 332 -36.76 -28.26 3.47
CA GLU A 332 -37.61 -27.48 2.58
C GLU A 332 -36.89 -27.15 1.27
N LEU A 333 -35.57 -26.80 1.33
CA LEU A 333 -34.76 -26.53 0.15
C LEU A 333 -34.65 -27.79 -0.75
N LEU A 334 -34.42 -28.97 -0.19
CA LEU A 334 -34.34 -30.22 -0.95
C LEU A 334 -35.67 -30.58 -1.62
N MET A 335 -36.79 -30.14 -1.05
CA MET A 335 -38.14 -30.47 -1.54
C MET A 335 -38.68 -29.44 -2.57
N THR A 336 -37.83 -28.60 -3.12
CA THR A 336 -38.25 -27.50 -4.03
C THR A 336 -38.47 -27.91 -5.47
N ASN A 337 -37.87 -28.99 -5.91
CA ASN A 337 -37.98 -29.54 -7.27
C ASN A 337 -38.78 -30.86 -7.29
N ASP A 338 -38.90 -31.46 -8.45
CA ASP A 338 -39.48 -32.79 -8.59
C ASP A 338 -38.76 -33.79 -7.70
N ILE A 339 -39.50 -34.35 -6.78
CA ILE A 339 -38.98 -35.35 -5.83
C ILE A 339 -39.65 -36.69 -6.10
N TRP A 340 -38.89 -37.76 -5.92
CA TRP A 340 -39.41 -39.11 -5.93
C TRP A 340 -38.96 -39.83 -4.67
N GLU A 341 -39.78 -40.73 -4.18
CA GLU A 341 -39.51 -41.56 -3.04
C GLU A 341 -38.92 -42.90 -3.53
N VAL A 342 -37.74 -43.25 -3.05
CA VAL A 342 -37.18 -44.57 -3.28
C VAL A 342 -37.83 -45.54 -2.29
N LYS A 343 -38.64 -46.47 -2.80
CA LYS A 343 -39.28 -47.51 -2.01
C LYS A 343 -38.36 -48.70 -1.80
#